data_06372986b38879101aeb96be6f759808
#
_entry.id   06372986b38879101aeb96be6f759808
#
_cell.length_a   1.000
_cell.length_b   1.000
_cell.length_c   1.000
_cell.angle_alpha   90.00
_cell.angle_beta   90.00
_cell.angle_gamma   90.00
#
_symmetry.space_group_name_H-M   'P 1'
#
loop_
_entity.id
_entity.type
_entity.pdbx_description
1 polymer ?
#
loop_
_entity_poly.entity_id
_entity_poly.type
_entity_poly.pdbx_seq_one_letter_code
_entity_poly.pdbx_strand_id
1 'polypeptide(L)'
;MQTLTNRRALDAHRSRATFRDAFLHEEAAFEINERLKEVNKSFTSPVVIGPPQSPVSALFPDAPILPDLPELGVERAAHDLVVHALALHWADDPVGQLVQSRLLLQPDGLFIGAMFAGQTLHELRAALAETESRLTGGLSPRVLPMADLRDLGGLMQRAGFALPVADSRRLTVRYPDLASLVRDLRAMGETNALHDRERGYLSRQFFREAEDTYRSHFSDDDGYLIATFEIVFLTGWA
;
A
#
# COMPACT_ATOMS: atom_id res chain seq x y z
N MET A 1 -16.59 -10.62 9.86
CA MET A 1 -15.86 -9.75 8.93
C MET A 1 -15.18 -10.63 7.91
N GLN A 2 -15.20 -10.29 6.62
CA GLN A 2 -14.54 -11.09 5.60
C GLN A 2 -13.03 -10.83 5.68
N THR A 3 -12.23 -11.88 5.79
CA THR A 3 -10.76 -11.77 5.80
C THR A 3 -10.27 -11.49 4.38
N LEU A 4 -9.70 -10.32 4.15
CA LEU A 4 -9.13 -9.91 2.87
C LEU A 4 -7.71 -10.45 2.70
N THR A 5 -6.91 -10.37 3.77
CA THR A 5 -5.46 -10.58 3.74
C THR A 5 -5.06 -11.88 4.42
N ASN A 6 -4.26 -12.68 3.75
CA ASN A 6 -3.54 -13.78 4.37
C ASN A 6 -2.26 -13.22 5.04
N ARG A 7 -2.37 -12.89 6.32
CA ARG A 7 -1.30 -12.26 7.09
C ARG A 7 0.02 -13.02 7.02
N ARG A 8 -0.03 -14.36 7.16
CA ARG A 8 1.17 -15.20 7.06
C ARG A 8 1.88 -15.07 5.71
N ALA A 9 1.10 -14.92 4.63
CA ALA A 9 1.69 -14.72 3.30
C ALA A 9 2.30 -13.32 3.18
N LEU A 10 1.62 -12.29 3.65
CA LEU A 10 2.11 -10.92 3.64
C LEU A 10 3.44 -10.81 4.44
N ASP A 11 3.48 -11.37 5.64
CA ASP A 11 4.69 -11.39 6.47
C ASP A 11 5.85 -12.13 5.77
N ALA A 12 5.55 -13.26 5.10
CA ALA A 12 6.54 -13.98 4.32
C ALA A 12 7.00 -13.24 3.06
N HIS A 13 6.18 -12.39 2.46
CA HIS A 13 6.58 -11.53 1.34
C HIS A 13 7.48 -10.40 1.85
N ARG A 14 7.08 -9.70 2.90
CA ARG A 14 7.83 -8.61 3.51
C ARG A 14 9.17 -9.05 4.10
N SER A 15 9.25 -10.25 4.71
CA SER A 15 10.51 -10.79 5.21
C SER A 15 11.56 -11.08 4.13
N ARG A 16 11.12 -11.24 2.88
CA ARG A 16 11.98 -11.46 1.70
C ARG A 16 12.18 -10.19 0.87
N ALA A 17 11.43 -9.14 1.18
CA ALA A 17 11.58 -7.84 0.54
C ALA A 17 12.93 -7.23 0.91
N THR A 18 13.60 -6.66 -0.06
CA THR A 18 14.91 -6.02 0.14
C THR A 18 14.78 -4.53 0.40
N PHE A 19 13.65 -3.95 0.01
CA PHE A 19 13.40 -2.50 -0.07
C PHE A 19 14.51 -1.73 -0.80
N ARG A 20 15.37 -2.44 -1.55
CA ARG A 20 16.35 -1.82 -2.43
C ARG A 20 15.62 -1.31 -3.67
N ASP A 21 15.87 -0.06 -4.01
CA ASP A 21 15.23 0.61 -5.14
C ASP A 21 13.68 0.58 -5.04
N ALA A 22 13.17 0.65 -3.81
CA ALA A 22 11.73 0.63 -3.50
C ALA A 22 11.10 2.00 -3.78
N PHE A 23 11.12 2.40 -5.06
CA PHE A 23 10.79 3.76 -5.51
C PHE A 23 9.41 4.26 -5.04
N LEU A 24 8.41 3.38 -4.88
CA LEU A 24 7.08 3.77 -4.36
C LEU A 24 7.13 4.09 -2.85
N HIS A 25 7.98 3.39 -2.09
CA HIS A 25 8.22 3.73 -0.69
C HIS A 25 9.08 4.97 -0.54
N GLU A 26 10.03 5.19 -1.46
CA GLU A 26 10.85 6.41 -1.51
C GLU A 26 9.97 7.62 -1.85
N GLU A 27 9.07 7.48 -2.82
CA GLU A 27 8.10 8.52 -3.17
C GLU A 27 7.16 8.82 -1.98
N ALA A 28 6.65 7.78 -1.30
CA ALA A 28 5.82 7.98 -0.12
C ALA A 28 6.60 8.67 1.02
N ALA A 29 7.87 8.32 1.21
CA ALA A 29 8.73 8.97 2.20
C ALA A 29 8.98 10.43 1.87
N PHE A 30 9.28 10.73 0.60
CA PHE A 30 9.46 12.09 0.12
C PHE A 30 8.20 12.94 0.38
N GLU A 31 7.05 12.46 -0.05
CA GLU A 31 5.78 13.16 0.08
C GLU A 31 5.34 13.35 1.54
N ILE A 32 5.56 12.35 2.41
CA ILE A 32 5.31 12.49 3.85
C ILE A 32 6.22 13.56 4.45
N ASN A 33 7.51 13.55 4.11
CA ASN A 33 8.46 14.53 4.62
C ASN A 33 8.11 15.96 4.18
N GLU A 34 7.68 16.16 2.91
CA GLU A 34 7.27 17.49 2.44
C GLU A 34 6.02 17.99 3.19
N ARG A 35 4.99 17.13 3.39
CA ARG A 35 3.79 17.49 4.16
C ARG A 35 4.12 17.83 5.61
N LEU A 36 5.05 17.11 6.23
CA LEU A 36 5.47 17.42 7.62
C LEU A 36 6.20 18.77 7.71
N LYS A 37 6.93 19.19 6.68
CA LYS A 37 7.56 20.54 6.63
C LYS A 37 6.52 21.66 6.51
N GLU A 38 5.41 21.41 5.84
CA GLU A 38 4.31 22.38 5.72
C GLU A 38 3.55 22.56 7.05
N VAL A 39 3.59 21.55 7.91
CA VAL A 39 2.99 21.61 9.25
C VAL A 39 3.92 22.41 10.16
N ASN A 40 3.50 23.58 10.61
CA ASN A 40 4.29 24.43 11.51
C ASN A 40 4.29 23.89 12.95
N LYS A 41 4.77 22.64 13.11
CA LYS A 41 4.85 21.94 14.39
C LYS A 41 6.07 21.01 14.42
N SER A 42 6.78 20.99 15.55
CA SER A 42 7.84 20.01 15.80
C SER A 42 7.26 18.80 16.53
N PHE A 43 7.63 17.61 16.08
CA PHE A 43 7.22 16.35 16.69
C PHE A 43 8.38 15.75 17.46
N THR A 44 8.13 15.30 18.69
CA THR A 44 9.15 14.80 19.62
C THR A 44 8.96 13.35 20.02
N SER A 45 7.78 12.80 19.76
CA SER A 45 7.41 11.44 20.11
C SER A 45 6.69 10.74 18.94
N PRO A 46 7.35 10.61 17.76
CA PRO A 46 6.76 9.92 16.62
C PRO A 46 6.67 8.42 16.86
N VAL A 47 5.72 7.76 16.19
CA VAL A 47 5.63 6.29 16.03
C VAL A 47 5.31 5.96 14.58
N VAL A 48 5.92 4.88 14.07
CA VAL A 48 5.68 4.40 12.71
C VAL A 48 4.94 3.07 12.75
N ILE A 49 3.90 2.91 11.92
CA ILE A 49 3.17 1.65 11.74
C ILE A 49 3.46 1.12 10.35
N GLY A 50 4.08 -0.05 10.24
CA GLY A 50 4.37 -0.69 8.95
C GLY A 50 5.69 -1.44 8.90
N PRO A 51 6.21 -1.73 7.70
CA PRO A 51 7.45 -2.47 7.53
C PRO A 51 8.67 -1.69 8.05
N PRO A 52 9.49 -2.27 8.94
CA PRO A 52 10.64 -1.56 9.53
C PRO A 52 11.74 -1.20 8.50
N GLN A 53 11.81 -1.94 7.39
CA GLN A 53 12.79 -1.69 6.33
C GLN A 53 12.31 -0.66 5.30
N SER A 54 11.09 -0.15 5.43
CA SER A 54 10.54 0.86 4.51
C SER A 54 11.34 2.17 4.58
N PRO A 55 11.60 2.84 3.44
CA PRO A 55 12.11 4.20 3.40
C PRO A 55 11.30 5.20 4.24
N VAL A 56 10.00 4.99 4.41
CA VAL A 56 9.17 5.82 5.30
C VAL A 56 9.61 5.64 6.76
N SER A 57 9.88 4.40 7.19
CA SER A 57 10.38 4.14 8.55
C SER A 57 11.75 4.76 8.80
N ALA A 58 12.59 4.84 7.75
CA ALA A 58 13.91 5.45 7.83
C ALA A 58 13.90 6.98 8.05
N LEU A 59 12.76 7.66 7.83
CA LEU A 59 12.60 9.09 8.16
C LEU A 59 12.64 9.33 9.68
N PHE A 60 12.36 8.31 10.48
CA PHE A 60 12.22 8.41 11.94
C PHE A 60 13.08 7.33 12.63
N PRO A 61 14.41 7.42 12.56
CA PRO A 61 15.32 6.34 12.98
C PRO A 61 15.21 6.00 14.48
N ASP A 62 14.79 6.95 15.31
CA ASP A 62 14.66 6.79 16.75
C ASP A 62 13.20 6.46 17.19
N ALA A 63 12.25 6.44 16.25
CA ALA A 63 10.86 6.16 16.56
C ALA A 63 10.62 4.66 16.75
N PRO A 64 9.75 4.26 17.68
CA PRO A 64 9.26 2.88 17.73
C PRO A 64 8.50 2.55 16.44
N ILE A 65 8.71 1.32 15.95
CA ILE A 65 8.03 0.81 14.76
C ILE A 65 7.09 -0.30 15.21
N LEU A 66 5.80 -0.09 14.99
CA LEU A 66 4.75 -1.07 15.28
C LEU A 66 4.42 -1.87 14.02
N PRO A 67 4.24 -3.18 14.12
CA PRO A 67 3.72 -3.96 13.00
C PRO A 67 2.25 -3.57 12.74
N ASP A 68 1.86 -3.55 11.48
CA ASP A 68 0.48 -3.25 11.02
C ASP A 68 -0.47 -4.44 11.26
N LEU A 69 -0.53 -4.93 12.48
CA LEU A 69 -1.42 -6.02 12.91
C LEU A 69 -2.85 -5.50 13.13
N PRO A 70 -3.87 -6.39 13.13
CA PRO A 70 -5.24 -5.99 13.45
C PRO A 70 -5.38 -5.26 14.79
N GLU A 71 -4.54 -5.64 15.76
CA GLU A 71 -4.40 -4.95 17.05
C GLU A 71 -2.98 -4.38 17.16
N LEU A 72 -2.88 -3.07 17.30
CA LEU A 72 -1.60 -2.36 17.30
C LEU A 72 -0.88 -2.38 18.66
N GLY A 73 -1.51 -2.95 19.72
CA GLY A 73 -0.92 -3.00 21.06
C GLY A 73 -0.67 -1.62 21.66
N VAL A 74 -1.67 -0.73 21.55
CA VAL A 74 -1.52 0.70 21.74
C VAL A 74 -1.42 1.15 23.19
N GLU A 75 -0.43 1.98 23.49
CA GLU A 75 -0.43 2.90 24.63
C GLU A 75 -1.12 4.20 24.21
N ARG A 76 -2.24 4.52 24.89
CA ARG A 76 -3.07 5.67 24.50
C ARG A 76 -2.37 6.99 24.79
N ALA A 77 -2.52 7.95 23.87
CA ALA A 77 -2.01 9.31 24.00
C ALA A 77 -0.52 9.39 24.33
N ALA A 78 0.28 8.45 23.75
CA ALA A 78 1.73 8.40 23.96
C ALA A 78 2.54 9.19 22.95
N HIS A 79 1.95 9.47 21.78
CA HIS A 79 2.67 10.02 20.63
C HIS A 79 2.07 11.34 20.13
N ASP A 80 2.91 12.23 19.64
CA ASP A 80 2.50 13.49 18.99
C ASP A 80 2.42 13.36 17.47
N LEU A 81 2.99 12.28 16.88
CA LEU A 81 2.91 11.94 15.46
C LEU A 81 2.76 10.43 15.29
N VAL A 82 1.78 10.04 14.49
CA VAL A 82 1.61 8.66 14.01
C VAL A 82 1.78 8.64 12.50
N VAL A 83 2.73 7.83 12.00
CA VAL A 83 2.99 7.63 10.58
C VAL A 83 2.60 6.22 10.17
N HIS A 84 1.65 6.06 9.23
CA HIS A 84 1.28 4.75 8.69
C HIS A 84 1.95 4.53 7.32
N ALA A 85 2.94 3.63 7.27
CA ALA A 85 3.90 3.51 6.20
C ALA A 85 3.50 2.46 5.16
N LEU A 86 2.70 2.83 4.15
CA LEU A 86 2.31 1.97 3.01
C LEU A 86 1.88 0.55 3.43
N ALA A 87 1.02 0.44 4.45
CA ALA A 87 0.56 -0.85 4.95
C ALA A 87 -0.97 -0.95 5.10
N LEU A 88 -1.69 0.19 5.17
CA LEU A 88 -3.12 0.24 5.50
C LEU A 88 -4.00 -0.46 4.44
N HIS A 89 -3.60 -0.53 3.19
CA HIS A 89 -4.32 -1.23 2.13
C HIS A 89 -4.41 -2.75 2.33
N TRP A 90 -3.54 -3.33 3.17
CA TRP A 90 -3.60 -4.74 3.57
C TRP A 90 -4.44 -4.99 4.82
N ALA A 91 -5.00 -3.95 5.44
CA ALA A 91 -5.81 -4.11 6.64
C ALA A 91 -7.18 -4.73 6.31
N ASP A 92 -7.58 -5.78 7.06
CA ASP A 92 -8.93 -6.34 6.99
C ASP A 92 -9.97 -5.36 7.55
N ASP A 93 -9.56 -4.53 8.52
CA ASP A 93 -10.35 -3.45 9.12
C ASP A 93 -9.55 -2.13 9.11
N PRO A 94 -9.55 -1.40 7.98
CA PRO A 94 -8.84 -0.13 7.89
C PRO A 94 -9.41 0.94 8.85
N VAL A 95 -10.71 0.91 9.13
CA VAL A 95 -11.32 1.84 10.11
C VAL A 95 -10.81 1.54 11.51
N GLY A 96 -10.79 0.28 11.90
CA GLY A 96 -10.26 -0.14 13.20
C GLY A 96 -8.78 0.24 13.37
N GLN A 97 -7.96 0.10 12.32
CA GLN A 97 -6.57 0.56 12.38
C GLN A 97 -6.44 2.08 12.47
N LEU A 98 -7.27 2.84 11.75
CA LEU A 98 -7.30 4.30 11.85
C LEU A 98 -7.75 4.76 13.25
N VAL A 99 -8.77 4.12 13.84
CA VAL A 99 -9.20 4.40 15.22
C VAL A 99 -8.05 4.13 16.21
N GLN A 100 -7.37 2.99 16.10
CA GLN A 100 -6.23 2.67 16.96
C GLN A 100 -5.09 3.67 16.76
N SER A 101 -4.78 4.04 15.52
CA SER A 101 -3.78 5.08 15.20
C SER A 101 -4.13 6.42 15.86
N ARG A 102 -5.41 6.80 15.85
CA ARG A 102 -5.86 8.01 16.55
C ARG A 102 -5.72 7.89 18.07
N LEU A 103 -6.01 6.72 18.64
CA LEU A 103 -5.87 6.49 20.09
C LEU A 103 -4.40 6.53 20.58
N LEU A 104 -3.44 6.28 19.72
CA LEU A 104 -2.01 6.48 20.01
C LEU A 104 -1.66 7.96 20.19
N LEU A 105 -2.38 8.86 19.52
CA LEU A 105 -2.08 10.29 19.50
C LEU A 105 -2.49 10.99 20.80
N GLN A 106 -1.64 11.87 21.25
CA GLN A 106 -1.94 12.90 22.24
C GLN A 106 -2.96 13.88 21.68
N PRO A 107 -3.66 14.66 22.52
CA PRO A 107 -4.47 15.78 22.03
C PRO A 107 -3.64 16.69 21.12
N ASP A 108 -4.21 17.10 19.98
CA ASP A 108 -3.52 17.88 18.95
C ASP A 108 -2.34 17.14 18.28
N GLY A 109 -2.28 15.82 18.37
CA GLY A 109 -1.33 14.98 17.63
C GLY A 109 -1.74 14.80 16.18
N LEU A 110 -0.75 14.62 15.29
CA LEU A 110 -0.95 14.45 13.85
C LEU A 110 -0.87 12.97 13.46
N PHE A 111 -1.84 12.53 12.67
CA PHE A 111 -1.75 11.32 11.87
C PHE A 111 -1.39 11.65 10.43
N ILE A 112 -0.43 10.93 9.86
CA ILE A 112 -0.15 10.92 8.43
C ILE A 112 0.04 9.48 7.96
N GLY A 113 -0.71 9.07 6.93
CA GLY A 113 -0.64 7.72 6.37
C GLY A 113 -0.48 7.76 4.85
N ALA A 114 0.28 6.81 4.32
CA ALA A 114 0.33 6.52 2.90
C ALA A 114 -0.19 5.11 2.63
N MET A 115 -0.94 4.91 1.55
CA MET A 115 -1.43 3.60 1.12
C MET A 115 -1.65 3.55 -0.38
N PHE A 116 -1.60 2.36 -0.95
CA PHE A 116 -2.05 2.17 -2.33
C PHE A 116 -3.57 2.19 -2.39
N ALA A 117 -4.11 2.87 -3.42
CA ALA A 117 -5.55 2.99 -3.64
C ALA A 117 -5.87 3.25 -5.13
N GLY A 118 -7.12 3.51 -5.44
CA GLY A 118 -7.58 3.99 -6.74
C GLY A 118 -7.23 3.06 -7.89
N GLN A 119 -6.49 3.59 -8.85
CA GLN A 119 -6.14 2.89 -10.09
C GLN A 119 -4.85 2.07 -10.00
N THR A 120 -4.31 1.82 -8.80
CA THR A 120 -3.08 1.03 -8.65
C THR A 120 -3.22 -0.34 -9.31
N LEU A 121 -2.28 -0.62 -10.25
CA LEU A 121 -2.17 -1.89 -10.99
C LEU A 121 -3.45 -2.34 -11.70
N HIS A 122 -4.29 -1.40 -12.16
CA HIS A 122 -5.53 -1.76 -12.87
C HIS A 122 -5.23 -2.47 -14.18
N GLU A 123 -4.13 -2.13 -14.86
CA GLU A 123 -3.66 -2.78 -16.08
C GLU A 123 -3.28 -4.23 -15.83
N LEU A 124 -2.48 -4.47 -14.78
CA LEU A 124 -2.10 -5.82 -14.36
C LEU A 124 -3.33 -6.67 -13.98
N ARG A 125 -4.26 -6.06 -13.25
CA ARG A 125 -5.51 -6.73 -12.85
C ARG A 125 -6.32 -7.16 -14.07
N ALA A 126 -6.49 -6.26 -15.05
CA ALA A 126 -7.26 -6.53 -16.27
C ALA A 126 -6.59 -7.63 -17.11
N ALA A 127 -5.28 -7.52 -17.36
CA ALA A 127 -4.54 -8.47 -18.17
C ALA A 127 -4.52 -9.88 -17.55
N LEU A 128 -4.31 -9.99 -16.23
CA LEU A 128 -4.34 -11.27 -15.53
C LEU A 128 -5.74 -11.89 -15.53
N ALA A 129 -6.80 -11.09 -15.33
CA ALA A 129 -8.18 -11.56 -15.32
C ALA A 129 -8.61 -12.08 -16.70
N GLU A 130 -8.31 -11.36 -17.77
CA GLU A 130 -8.61 -11.77 -19.15
C GLU A 130 -7.87 -13.07 -19.51
N THR A 131 -6.56 -13.14 -19.20
CA THR A 131 -5.75 -14.34 -19.47
C THR A 131 -6.28 -15.55 -18.72
N GLU A 132 -6.60 -15.41 -17.43
CA GLU A 132 -7.08 -16.51 -16.62
C GLU A 132 -8.45 -17.00 -17.09
N SER A 133 -9.36 -16.07 -17.36
CA SER A 133 -10.70 -16.41 -17.90
C SER A 133 -10.59 -17.19 -19.21
N ARG A 134 -9.69 -16.79 -20.11
CA ARG A 134 -9.47 -17.45 -21.40
C ARG A 134 -8.86 -18.85 -21.25
N LEU A 135 -7.91 -19.02 -20.31
CA LEU A 135 -7.18 -20.28 -20.15
C LEU A 135 -7.90 -21.32 -19.28
N THR A 136 -8.64 -20.86 -18.27
CA THR A 136 -9.21 -21.74 -17.24
C THR A 136 -10.74 -21.68 -17.15
N GLY A 137 -11.35 -20.67 -17.77
CA GLY A 137 -12.79 -20.40 -17.64
C GLY A 137 -13.19 -19.84 -16.26
N GLY A 138 -12.23 -19.52 -15.39
CA GLY A 138 -12.44 -19.00 -14.04
C GLY A 138 -11.71 -17.69 -13.80
N LEU A 139 -11.86 -17.14 -12.59
CA LEU A 139 -11.15 -15.94 -12.13
C LEU A 139 -10.70 -16.15 -10.69
N SER A 140 -9.45 -15.84 -10.41
CA SER A 140 -8.87 -15.79 -9.07
C SER A 140 -8.45 -14.37 -8.71
N PRO A 141 -8.55 -13.96 -7.44
CA PRO A 141 -8.08 -12.64 -7.02
C PRO A 141 -6.55 -12.60 -7.06
N ARG A 142 -5.99 -11.82 -7.99
CA ARG A 142 -4.53 -11.73 -8.21
C ARG A 142 -3.94 -10.39 -7.83
N VAL A 143 -4.74 -9.33 -7.88
CA VAL A 143 -4.35 -7.97 -7.49
C VAL A 143 -5.35 -7.49 -6.45
N LEU A 144 -4.85 -6.90 -5.37
CA LEU A 144 -5.66 -6.37 -4.27
C LEU A 144 -6.72 -5.39 -4.80
N PRO A 145 -8.00 -5.52 -4.39
CA PRO A 145 -9.00 -4.48 -4.67
C PRO A 145 -8.59 -3.17 -3.97
N MET A 146 -8.57 -2.09 -4.72
CA MET A 146 -8.17 -0.78 -4.21
C MET A 146 -9.38 0.04 -3.78
N ALA A 147 -9.25 0.75 -2.66
CA ALA A 147 -10.28 1.67 -2.17
C ALA A 147 -10.31 2.95 -3.03
N ASP A 148 -11.48 3.57 -3.16
CA ASP A 148 -11.62 4.89 -3.78
C ASP A 148 -11.16 6.00 -2.82
N LEU A 149 -10.58 7.07 -3.36
CA LEU A 149 -10.10 8.23 -2.59
C LEU A 149 -11.20 8.85 -1.72
N ARG A 150 -12.43 8.94 -2.25
CA ARG A 150 -13.57 9.52 -1.54
C ARG A 150 -13.98 8.70 -0.33
N ASP A 151 -13.95 7.37 -0.48
CA ASP A 151 -14.26 6.45 0.60
C ASP A 151 -13.24 6.57 1.73
N LEU A 152 -11.96 6.72 1.39
CA LEU A 152 -10.87 6.90 2.37
C LEU A 152 -11.03 8.17 3.20
N GLY A 153 -11.42 9.30 2.61
CA GLY A 153 -11.77 10.52 3.35
C GLY A 153 -12.91 10.30 4.35
N GLY A 154 -13.94 9.52 3.95
CA GLY A 154 -15.03 9.10 4.84
C GLY A 154 -14.58 8.20 5.98
N LEU A 155 -13.57 7.32 5.75
CA LEU A 155 -13.02 6.46 6.81
C LEU A 155 -12.30 7.29 7.88
N MET A 156 -11.56 8.33 7.49
CA MET A 156 -10.90 9.25 8.44
C MET A 156 -11.90 9.95 9.36
N GLN A 157 -13.01 10.43 8.79
CA GLN A 157 -14.11 11.03 9.59
C GLN A 157 -14.71 10.00 10.56
N ARG A 158 -15.01 8.80 10.11
CA ARG A 158 -15.55 7.72 10.95
C ARG A 158 -14.58 7.30 12.05
N ALA A 159 -13.28 7.36 11.81
CA ALA A 159 -12.26 7.12 12.83
C ALA A 159 -12.12 8.24 13.85
N GLY A 160 -12.80 9.39 13.63
CA GLY A 160 -12.89 10.51 14.55
C GLY A 160 -11.74 11.51 14.43
N PHE A 161 -10.99 11.52 13.34
CA PHE A 161 -10.00 12.55 13.10
C PHE A 161 -10.62 13.91 12.83
N ALA A 162 -10.02 14.96 13.38
CA ALA A 162 -10.34 16.34 13.05
C ALA A 162 -9.61 16.77 11.77
N LEU A 163 -10.22 17.65 10.99
CA LEU A 163 -9.67 18.21 9.76
C LEU A 163 -9.09 17.15 8.80
N PRO A 164 -9.82 16.05 8.51
CA PRO A 164 -9.29 14.98 7.69
C PRO A 164 -9.07 15.45 6.26
N VAL A 165 -7.89 15.19 5.72
CA VAL A 165 -7.51 15.42 4.33
C VAL A 165 -7.11 14.08 3.70
N ALA A 166 -7.60 13.85 2.49
CA ALA A 166 -7.19 12.74 1.65
C ALA A 166 -6.84 13.28 0.26
N ASP A 167 -5.63 13.09 -0.16
CA ASP A 167 -5.14 13.45 -1.48
C ASP A 167 -4.38 12.27 -2.11
N SER A 168 -4.14 12.32 -3.41
CA SER A 168 -3.45 11.24 -4.10
C SER A 168 -2.36 11.74 -5.04
N ARG A 169 -1.32 10.92 -5.17
CA ARG A 169 -0.29 11.06 -6.19
C ARG A 169 -0.32 9.85 -7.11
N ARG A 170 -0.52 10.10 -8.40
CA ARG A 170 -0.50 9.07 -9.44
C ARG A 170 0.87 9.06 -10.11
N LEU A 171 1.44 7.86 -10.23
CA LEU A 171 2.67 7.59 -10.94
C LEU A 171 2.39 6.61 -12.08
N THR A 172 2.90 6.92 -13.25
CA THR A 172 2.89 6.02 -14.41
C THR A 172 4.30 5.52 -14.63
N VAL A 173 4.48 4.21 -14.54
CA VAL A 173 5.79 3.55 -14.61
C VAL A 173 5.86 2.67 -15.85
N ARG A 174 6.98 2.70 -16.54
CA ARG A 174 7.24 1.93 -17.77
C ARG A 174 8.10 0.72 -17.45
N TYR A 175 7.66 -0.46 -17.84
CA TYR A 175 8.39 -1.71 -17.65
C TYR A 175 8.71 -2.38 -19.00
N PRO A 176 9.92 -2.92 -19.19
CA PRO A 176 10.26 -3.62 -20.42
C PRO A 176 9.46 -4.92 -20.59
N ASP A 177 9.10 -5.56 -19.46
CA ASP A 177 8.39 -6.82 -19.42
C ASP A 177 7.64 -7.01 -18.09
N LEU A 178 6.72 -7.98 -18.04
CA LEU A 178 5.94 -8.32 -16.86
C LEU A 178 6.83 -8.85 -15.69
N ALA A 179 7.94 -9.50 -16.02
CA ALA A 179 8.87 -10.03 -15.01
C ALA A 179 9.55 -8.90 -14.24
N SER A 180 9.85 -7.77 -14.88
CA SER A 180 10.42 -6.57 -14.25
C SER A 180 9.44 -5.93 -13.29
N LEU A 181 8.17 -5.74 -13.69
CA LEU A 181 7.10 -5.27 -12.80
C LEU A 181 6.96 -6.18 -11.56
N VAL A 182 6.89 -7.50 -11.77
CA VAL A 182 6.76 -8.46 -10.66
C VAL A 182 7.99 -8.45 -9.75
N ARG A 183 9.19 -8.20 -10.30
CA ARG A 183 10.43 -8.07 -9.52
C ARG A 183 10.38 -6.89 -8.56
N ASP A 184 9.92 -5.73 -9.04
CA ASP A 184 9.78 -4.53 -8.21
C ASP A 184 8.75 -4.73 -7.11
N LEU A 185 7.58 -5.31 -7.43
CA LEU A 185 6.57 -5.63 -6.42
C LEU A 185 7.12 -6.59 -5.34
N ARG A 186 7.97 -7.57 -5.74
CA ARG A 186 8.63 -8.47 -4.78
C ARG A 186 9.66 -7.74 -3.93
N ALA A 187 10.44 -6.84 -4.51
CA ALA A 187 11.44 -6.06 -3.79
C ALA A 187 10.79 -5.18 -2.70
N MET A 188 9.56 -4.73 -2.91
CA MET A 188 8.77 -3.93 -1.98
C MET A 188 7.89 -4.77 -1.03
N GLY A 189 7.79 -6.10 -1.23
CA GLY A 189 6.92 -6.97 -0.44
C GLY A 189 5.43 -6.89 -0.82
N GLU A 190 5.10 -6.26 -1.95
CA GLU A 190 3.74 -5.94 -2.42
C GLU A 190 3.18 -6.98 -3.41
N THR A 191 3.54 -8.24 -3.26
CA THR A 191 2.96 -9.32 -4.06
C THR A 191 1.67 -9.85 -3.45
N ASN A 192 0.90 -10.61 -4.23
CA ASN A 192 -0.42 -11.10 -3.85
C ASN A 192 -0.44 -11.86 -2.51
N ALA A 193 -0.98 -11.22 -1.48
CA ALA A 193 -1.22 -11.77 -0.16
C ALA A 193 -2.71 -11.91 0.18
N LEU A 194 -3.60 -11.93 -0.83
CA LEU A 194 -5.03 -12.11 -0.62
C LEU A 194 -5.33 -13.47 0.02
N HIS A 195 -6.35 -13.50 0.88
CA HIS A 195 -6.77 -14.72 1.56
C HIS A 195 -7.23 -15.79 0.56
N ASP A 196 -8.04 -15.41 -0.41
CA ASP A 196 -8.66 -16.28 -1.40
C ASP A 196 -7.82 -16.43 -2.69
N ARG A 197 -6.53 -16.05 -2.64
CA ARG A 197 -5.64 -16.20 -3.79
C ARG A 197 -5.46 -17.65 -4.18
N GLU A 198 -5.33 -17.93 -5.47
CA GLU A 198 -4.87 -19.22 -5.98
C GLU A 198 -3.46 -19.54 -5.43
N ARG A 199 -3.29 -20.73 -4.87
CA ARG A 199 -2.02 -21.20 -4.26
C ARG A 199 -1.17 -22.03 -5.20
N GLY A 200 -1.69 -22.35 -6.38
CA GLY A 200 -0.99 -23.11 -7.40
C GLY A 200 0.14 -22.32 -8.05
N TYR A 201 1.10 -23.04 -8.63
CA TYR A 201 2.14 -22.42 -9.45
C TYR A 201 1.53 -21.95 -10.77
N LEU A 202 1.75 -20.70 -11.13
CA LEU A 202 1.46 -20.21 -12.46
C LEU A 202 2.43 -20.83 -13.46
N SER A 203 1.89 -21.41 -14.55
CA SER A 203 2.72 -21.98 -15.59
C SER A 203 3.51 -20.89 -16.34
N ARG A 204 4.62 -21.26 -16.96
CA ARG A 204 5.35 -20.36 -17.85
C ARG A 204 4.51 -19.90 -19.04
N GLN A 205 3.58 -20.75 -19.48
CA GLN A 205 2.63 -20.41 -20.53
C GLN A 205 1.68 -19.30 -20.04
N PHE A 206 1.10 -19.41 -18.84
CA PHE A 206 0.25 -18.38 -18.27
C PHE A 206 0.95 -17.01 -18.23
N PHE A 207 2.23 -16.99 -17.78
CA PHE A 207 2.99 -15.74 -17.71
C PHE A 207 3.24 -15.11 -19.09
N ARG A 208 3.55 -15.91 -20.11
CA ARG A 208 3.72 -15.41 -21.47
C ARG A 208 2.41 -14.82 -22.02
N GLU A 209 1.32 -15.58 -21.89
CA GLU A 209 0.01 -15.13 -22.38
C GLU A 209 -0.51 -13.90 -21.62
N ALA A 210 -0.20 -13.79 -20.31
CA ALA A 210 -0.51 -12.60 -19.53
C ALA A 210 0.31 -11.38 -19.98
N GLU A 211 1.57 -11.56 -20.31
CA GLU A 211 2.40 -10.49 -20.86
C GLU A 211 1.92 -10.06 -22.26
N ASP A 212 1.56 -11.01 -23.13
CA ASP A 212 1.03 -10.72 -24.46
C ASP A 212 -0.31 -9.94 -24.35
N THR A 213 -1.21 -10.35 -23.45
CA THR A 213 -2.46 -9.65 -23.16
C THR A 213 -2.19 -8.26 -22.60
N TYR A 214 -1.27 -8.13 -21.63
CA TYR A 214 -0.87 -6.85 -21.06
C TYR A 214 -0.35 -5.91 -22.14
N ARG A 215 0.58 -6.39 -22.96
CA ARG A 215 1.21 -5.62 -24.05
C ARG A 215 0.21 -5.14 -25.09
N SER A 216 -0.78 -5.98 -25.43
CA SER A 216 -1.77 -5.64 -26.44
C SER A 216 -2.72 -4.51 -26.01
N HIS A 217 -2.94 -4.33 -24.69
CA HIS A 217 -3.90 -3.36 -24.17
C HIS A 217 -3.25 -2.17 -23.46
N PHE A 218 -2.06 -2.35 -22.88
CA PHE A 218 -1.45 -1.39 -21.96
C PHE A 218 0.04 -1.18 -22.21
N SER A 219 0.47 -1.18 -23.46
CA SER A 219 1.82 -0.75 -23.83
C SER A 219 1.80 0.65 -24.45
N ASP A 220 2.93 1.34 -24.34
CA ASP A 220 3.16 2.56 -25.09
C ASP A 220 3.69 2.29 -26.51
N ASP A 221 3.92 3.37 -27.26
CA ASP A 221 4.39 3.32 -28.65
C ASP A 221 5.78 2.68 -28.79
N ASP A 222 6.61 2.69 -27.74
CA ASP A 222 7.92 2.05 -27.69
C ASP A 222 7.85 0.58 -27.27
N GLY A 223 6.66 0.07 -26.94
CA GLY A 223 6.39 -1.30 -26.51
C GLY A 223 6.66 -1.59 -25.03
N TYR A 224 6.86 -0.58 -24.20
CA TYR A 224 6.93 -0.77 -22.75
C TYR A 224 5.54 -0.97 -22.16
N LEU A 225 5.44 -1.87 -21.18
CA LEU A 225 4.23 -2.05 -20.39
C LEU A 225 4.03 -0.86 -19.46
N ILE A 226 2.84 -0.31 -19.43
CA ILE A 226 2.47 0.80 -18.54
C ILE A 226 1.85 0.23 -17.27
N ALA A 227 2.36 0.62 -16.11
CA ALA A 227 1.75 0.31 -14.82
C ALA A 227 1.44 1.59 -14.05
N THR A 228 0.20 1.72 -13.62
CA THR A 228 -0.27 2.84 -12.81
C THR A 228 -0.16 2.49 -11.34
N PHE A 229 0.41 3.42 -10.56
CA PHE A 229 0.38 3.39 -9.10
C PHE A 229 -0.26 4.67 -8.58
N GLU A 230 -1.18 4.55 -7.65
CA GLU A 230 -1.81 5.68 -7.00
C GLU A 230 -1.60 5.55 -5.49
N ILE A 231 -0.77 6.44 -4.94
CA ILE A 231 -0.51 6.52 -3.51
C ILE A 231 -1.46 7.57 -2.95
N VAL A 232 -2.29 7.17 -2.01
CA VAL A 232 -3.17 8.09 -1.27
C VAL A 232 -2.49 8.44 0.04
N PHE A 233 -2.51 9.73 0.35
CA PHE A 233 -2.05 10.29 1.60
C PHE A 233 -3.25 10.71 2.44
N LEU A 234 -3.26 10.29 3.69
CA LEU A 234 -4.30 10.57 4.67
C LEU A 234 -3.70 11.39 5.80
N THR A 235 -4.26 12.54 6.09
CA THR A 235 -3.82 13.40 7.20
C THR A 235 -5.01 13.73 8.09
N GLY A 236 -4.79 13.83 9.40
CA GLY A 236 -5.83 14.21 10.35
C GLY A 236 -5.27 14.41 11.74
N TRP A 237 -6.02 15.13 12.57
CA TRP A 237 -5.63 15.50 13.93
C TRP A 237 -6.44 14.73 14.96
N ALA A 238 -5.87 14.46 16.15
CA ALA A 238 -6.55 13.81 17.28
C ALA A 238 -7.37 14.75 18.11
#